data_f188420c63615e59f3ebd53e9ca7d683
#
_entry.id   f188420c63615e59f3ebd53e9ca7d683
#
_cell.length_a   1.000
_cell.length_b   1.000
_cell.length_c   1.000
_cell.angle_alpha   90.00
_cell.angle_beta   90.00
_cell.angle_gamma   90.00
#
_symmetry.space_group_name_H-M   'P 1'
#
loop_
_entity.id
_entity.type
_entity.pdbx_description
1 polymer ?
#
loop_
_entity_poly.entity_id
_entity_poly.type
_entity_poly.pdbx_seq_one_letter_code
_entity_poly.pdbx_strand_id
1 'polypeptide(L)'
;PIGTHAHALVQAYMALGDGEIGAFRAMAATAPDECILLIDTVNTLDSGVPNAITVFDELRAAGHEPVGVRLDSGDLAYLAVQTAQLLDAAGYPDVSIVLSSDLDELNIWQILTQIADDAELLGIDAVSISKRLVYGVGTRLITSHGSGALNGVYKLVGIENRDGDWTPAIKISEDPGKVPLPGRKAVWRLYDQRGAAIVDLIGLADEEPLADEVTVVHHPSHDGINQVIRRADISHIELLHDTVFGTDINAASPPPPPPPPPTIDELAERCRADVDRLDIGVRRLVNPHRYHVSLTSKLYELRKTLVADAQ
;
A
#
# COMPACT_ATOMS: atom_id res chain seq x y z
N PRO A 1 -16.23 10.86 -15.74
CA PRO A 1 -14.89 11.40 -15.53
C PRO A 1 -13.95 10.26 -15.20
N ILE A 2 -12.89 10.15 -15.96
CA ILE A 2 -11.79 9.27 -15.64
C ILE A 2 -11.05 9.99 -14.52
N GLY A 3 -10.93 9.36 -13.37
CA GLY A 3 -10.18 9.93 -12.27
C GLY A 3 -8.68 9.95 -12.58
N THR A 4 -7.90 9.90 -11.54
CA THR A 4 -6.45 9.72 -11.61
C THR A 4 -6.12 8.22 -11.54
N HIS A 5 -4.92 7.84 -11.96
CA HIS A 5 -4.42 6.49 -11.77
C HIS A 5 -4.16 6.15 -10.30
N ALA A 6 -4.02 4.87 -9.99
CA ALA A 6 -3.68 4.41 -8.65
C ALA A 6 -2.17 4.21 -8.50
N HIS A 7 -1.66 4.19 -7.26
CA HIS A 7 -0.27 3.83 -6.97
C HIS A 7 0.16 2.49 -7.59
N ALA A 8 -0.79 1.54 -7.74
CA ALA A 8 -0.51 0.25 -8.37
C ALA A 8 0.00 0.36 -9.80
N LEU A 9 -0.43 1.38 -10.58
CA LEU A 9 0.11 1.61 -11.92
C LEU A 9 1.58 1.97 -11.85
N VAL A 10 1.94 2.92 -11.00
CA VAL A 10 3.35 3.35 -10.82
C VAL A 10 4.21 2.18 -10.36
N GLN A 11 3.74 1.42 -9.35
CA GLN A 11 4.43 0.22 -8.87
C GLN A 11 4.65 -0.83 -9.96
N ALA A 12 3.66 -1.01 -10.84
CA ALA A 12 3.76 -1.94 -11.95
C ALA A 12 4.87 -1.52 -12.93
N TYR A 13 4.87 -0.25 -13.34
CA TYR A 13 5.89 0.28 -14.26
C TYR A 13 7.29 0.29 -13.65
N MET A 14 7.41 0.59 -12.35
CA MET A 14 8.68 0.47 -11.63
C MET A 14 9.21 -0.97 -11.63
N ALA A 15 8.34 -1.94 -11.33
CA ALA A 15 8.71 -3.36 -11.32
C ALA A 15 9.07 -3.90 -12.72
N LEU A 16 8.53 -3.30 -13.78
CA LEU A 16 8.85 -3.64 -15.18
C LEU A 16 10.09 -2.90 -15.70
N GLY A 17 10.65 -1.95 -14.95
CA GLY A 17 11.86 -1.20 -15.32
C GLY A 17 11.60 0.11 -16.08
N ASP A 18 10.34 0.49 -16.32
CA ASP A 18 9.98 1.74 -17.02
C ASP A 18 9.92 2.96 -16.09
N GLY A 19 9.99 2.73 -14.78
CA GLY A 19 9.98 3.74 -13.74
C GLY A 19 8.64 4.48 -13.58
N GLU A 20 8.60 5.44 -12.65
CA GLU A 20 7.43 6.27 -12.38
C GLU A 20 6.99 7.08 -13.61
N ILE A 21 7.94 7.61 -14.35
CA ILE A 21 7.66 8.40 -15.56
C ILE A 21 6.97 7.58 -16.65
N GLY A 22 7.27 6.28 -16.75
CA GLY A 22 6.60 5.36 -17.68
C GLY A 22 5.11 5.22 -17.36
N ALA A 23 4.75 5.13 -16.08
CA ALA A 23 3.37 5.10 -15.63
C ALA A 23 2.63 6.42 -15.95
N PHE A 24 3.29 7.56 -15.75
CA PHE A 24 2.72 8.88 -16.06
C PHE A 24 2.46 9.05 -17.57
N ARG A 25 3.39 8.62 -18.41
CA ARG A 25 3.21 8.60 -19.88
C ARG A 25 2.07 7.69 -20.32
N ALA A 26 1.92 6.53 -19.69
CA ALA A 26 0.82 5.61 -19.98
C ALA A 26 -0.54 6.22 -19.61
N MET A 27 -0.63 6.93 -18.48
CA MET A 27 -1.83 7.68 -18.09
C MET A 27 -2.13 8.81 -19.08
N ALA A 28 -1.14 9.61 -19.43
CA ALA A 28 -1.26 10.71 -20.38
C ALA A 28 -1.70 10.21 -21.78
N ALA A 29 -1.15 9.09 -22.24
CA ALA A 29 -1.57 8.48 -23.52
C ALA A 29 -3.01 7.95 -23.51
N THR A 30 -3.49 7.50 -22.33
CA THR A 30 -4.85 6.95 -22.19
C THR A 30 -5.92 8.04 -22.10
N ALA A 31 -5.63 9.12 -21.42
CA ALA A 31 -6.56 10.21 -21.14
C ALA A 31 -5.85 11.58 -21.20
N PRO A 32 -5.43 12.03 -22.41
CA PRO A 32 -4.60 13.23 -22.54
C PRO A 32 -5.32 14.51 -22.09
N ASP A 33 -6.62 14.63 -22.32
CA ASP A 33 -7.42 15.81 -21.98
C ASP A 33 -7.99 15.77 -20.53
N GLU A 34 -7.81 14.65 -19.83
CA GLU A 34 -8.26 14.45 -18.43
C GLU A 34 -7.11 13.96 -17.52
N CYS A 35 -5.87 14.27 -17.90
CA CYS A 35 -4.68 13.73 -17.24
C CYS A 35 -4.47 14.35 -15.86
N ILE A 36 -4.64 13.55 -14.81
CA ILE A 36 -4.30 13.86 -13.42
C ILE A 36 -3.30 12.82 -12.93
N LEU A 37 -2.08 13.26 -12.61
CA LEU A 37 -0.99 12.38 -12.23
C LEU A 37 -0.87 12.25 -10.71
N LEU A 38 -0.90 11.02 -10.18
CA LEU A 38 -0.67 10.70 -8.78
C LEU A 38 0.84 10.67 -8.52
N ILE A 39 1.34 11.68 -7.79
CA ILE A 39 2.76 12.02 -7.72
C ILE A 39 3.47 11.60 -6.43
N ASP A 40 2.77 10.92 -5.52
CA ASP A 40 3.27 10.56 -4.18
C ASP A 40 3.55 9.06 -4.01
N THR A 41 3.89 8.35 -5.11
CA THR A 41 4.19 6.91 -5.02
C THR A 41 5.61 6.65 -4.53
N VAL A 42 6.59 7.44 -4.93
CA VAL A 42 8.01 7.30 -4.58
C VAL A 42 8.44 8.46 -3.68
N ASN A 43 8.77 9.59 -4.27
CA ASN A 43 9.09 10.83 -3.58
C ASN A 43 8.40 11.97 -4.31
N THR A 44 7.48 12.64 -3.63
CA THR A 44 6.64 13.67 -4.24
C THR A 44 7.44 14.79 -4.88
N LEU A 45 8.39 15.37 -4.14
CA LEU A 45 9.09 16.58 -4.56
C LEU A 45 10.32 16.29 -5.43
N ASP A 46 11.02 15.18 -5.17
CA ASP A 46 12.29 14.88 -5.86
C ASP A 46 12.08 14.05 -7.14
N SER A 47 10.96 13.31 -7.27
CA SER A 47 10.64 12.53 -8.47
C SER A 47 9.27 12.79 -9.04
N GLY A 48 8.21 12.73 -8.24
CA GLY A 48 6.82 12.83 -8.69
C GLY A 48 6.52 14.12 -9.45
N VAL A 49 6.79 15.29 -8.85
CA VAL A 49 6.58 16.59 -9.50
C VAL A 49 7.49 16.78 -10.73
N PRO A 50 8.80 16.53 -10.68
CA PRO A 50 9.67 16.62 -11.86
C PRO A 50 9.24 15.72 -13.02
N ASN A 51 8.85 14.47 -12.73
CA ASN A 51 8.34 13.56 -13.76
C ASN A 51 7.00 14.03 -14.32
N ALA A 52 6.10 14.57 -13.49
CA ALA A 52 4.84 15.14 -13.95
C ALA A 52 5.06 16.34 -14.87
N ILE A 53 5.97 17.26 -14.55
CA ILE A 53 6.32 18.40 -15.38
C ILE A 53 6.82 17.92 -16.75
N THR A 54 7.71 16.93 -16.77
CA THR A 54 8.20 16.34 -18.03
C THR A 54 7.06 15.82 -18.90
N VAL A 55 6.10 15.10 -18.31
CA VAL A 55 4.95 14.57 -19.06
C VAL A 55 3.97 15.68 -19.48
N PHE A 56 3.85 16.74 -18.70
CA PHE A 56 3.05 17.92 -19.03
C PHE A 56 3.62 18.66 -20.23
N ASP A 57 4.95 18.79 -20.34
CA ASP A 57 5.62 19.35 -21.51
C ASP A 57 5.37 18.48 -22.76
N GLU A 58 5.40 17.15 -22.61
CA GLU A 58 5.06 16.19 -23.68
C GLU A 58 3.60 16.35 -24.12
N LEU A 59 2.64 16.49 -23.20
CA LEU A 59 1.23 16.74 -23.48
C LEU A 59 1.02 18.05 -24.24
N ARG A 60 1.63 19.14 -23.79
CA ARG A 60 1.57 20.43 -24.51
C ARG A 60 2.14 20.37 -25.91
N ALA A 61 3.26 19.68 -26.08
CA ALA A 61 3.85 19.48 -27.40
C ALA A 61 2.93 18.67 -28.34
N ALA A 62 2.06 17.81 -27.78
CA ALA A 62 1.05 17.05 -28.50
C ALA A 62 -0.26 17.82 -28.70
N GLY A 63 -0.41 19.03 -28.16
CA GLY A 63 -1.60 19.89 -28.29
C GLY A 63 -2.67 19.68 -27.20
N HIS A 64 -2.29 19.08 -26.07
CA HIS A 64 -3.16 18.87 -24.90
C HIS A 64 -2.71 19.71 -23.72
N GLU A 65 -3.65 20.11 -22.86
CA GLU A 65 -3.32 20.82 -21.60
C GLU A 65 -3.46 19.88 -20.40
N PRO A 66 -2.45 19.84 -19.51
CA PRO A 66 -2.52 19.04 -18.30
C PRO A 66 -3.59 19.53 -17.34
N VAL A 67 -4.31 18.63 -16.67
CA VAL A 67 -5.42 18.96 -15.77
C VAL A 67 -4.96 19.11 -14.33
N GLY A 68 -4.14 18.18 -13.84
CA GLY A 68 -3.78 18.20 -12.43
C GLY A 68 -2.74 17.18 -11.99
N VAL A 69 -2.35 17.32 -10.73
CA VAL A 69 -1.62 16.31 -9.96
C VAL A 69 -2.44 15.92 -8.74
N ARG A 70 -2.16 14.72 -8.17
CA ARG A 70 -2.83 14.22 -6.97
C ARG A 70 -1.82 13.87 -5.89
N LEU A 71 -2.16 14.25 -4.66
CA LEU A 71 -1.48 13.91 -3.42
C LEU A 71 -2.43 13.07 -2.55
N ASP A 72 -1.98 11.91 -2.08
CA ASP A 72 -2.79 10.96 -1.30
C ASP A 72 -2.11 10.55 0.03
N SER A 73 -0.98 11.16 0.35
CA SER A 73 -0.19 10.83 1.55
C SER A 73 0.73 11.98 1.98
N GLY A 74 1.31 11.85 3.18
CA GLY A 74 2.22 12.83 3.76
C GLY A 74 1.52 14.06 4.34
N ASP A 75 2.27 15.13 4.60
CA ASP A 75 1.75 16.44 5.00
C ASP A 75 1.16 17.14 3.77
N LEU A 76 -0.14 17.01 3.57
CA LEU A 76 -0.83 17.51 2.38
C LEU A 76 -0.74 19.03 2.23
N ALA A 77 -0.69 19.78 3.33
CA ALA A 77 -0.57 21.25 3.27
C ALA A 77 0.82 21.65 2.78
N TYR A 78 1.86 21.14 3.42
CA TYR A 78 3.23 21.38 3.02
C TYR A 78 3.50 20.93 1.57
N LEU A 79 3.09 19.72 1.22
CA LEU A 79 3.28 19.18 -0.13
C LEU A 79 2.52 19.98 -1.18
N ALA A 80 1.30 20.47 -0.87
CA ALA A 80 0.55 21.32 -1.81
C ALA A 80 1.27 22.64 -2.08
N VAL A 81 1.81 23.29 -1.03
CA VAL A 81 2.58 24.54 -1.18
C VAL A 81 3.83 24.33 -2.03
N GLN A 82 4.64 23.30 -1.72
CA GLN A 82 5.87 23.00 -2.47
C GLN A 82 5.56 22.61 -3.92
N THR A 83 4.54 21.75 -4.13
CA THR A 83 4.11 21.34 -5.47
C THR A 83 3.64 22.55 -6.29
N ALA A 84 2.85 23.45 -5.70
CA ALA A 84 2.40 24.67 -6.38
C ALA A 84 3.59 25.52 -6.85
N GLN A 85 4.60 25.74 -5.99
CA GLN A 85 5.78 26.50 -6.33
C GLN A 85 6.58 25.88 -7.49
N LEU A 86 6.76 24.56 -7.47
CA LEU A 86 7.48 23.84 -8.54
C LEU A 86 6.70 23.91 -9.87
N LEU A 87 5.39 23.73 -9.84
CA LEU A 87 4.53 23.85 -11.02
C LEU A 87 4.54 25.27 -11.58
N ASP A 88 4.46 26.30 -10.72
CA ASP A 88 4.51 27.71 -11.12
C ASP A 88 5.86 28.04 -11.79
N ALA A 89 6.97 27.59 -11.21
CA ALA A 89 8.30 27.78 -11.78
C ALA A 89 8.46 27.09 -13.15
N ALA A 90 7.73 26.00 -13.39
CA ALA A 90 7.73 25.27 -14.66
C ALA A 90 6.69 25.82 -15.68
N GLY A 91 5.92 26.87 -15.34
CA GLY A 91 4.91 27.46 -16.24
C GLY A 91 3.56 26.76 -16.23
N TYR A 92 3.18 26.14 -15.11
CA TYR A 92 1.91 25.45 -14.89
C TYR A 92 1.09 26.03 -13.72
N PRO A 93 0.82 27.36 -13.67
CA PRO A 93 0.14 27.99 -12.54
C PRO A 93 -1.34 27.60 -12.39
N ASP A 94 -1.95 27.08 -13.45
CA ASP A 94 -3.38 26.75 -13.49
C ASP A 94 -3.66 25.26 -13.28
N VAL A 95 -2.63 24.43 -13.19
CA VAL A 95 -2.76 22.98 -12.96
C VAL A 95 -3.33 22.74 -11.56
N SER A 96 -4.41 21.96 -11.47
CA SER A 96 -5.08 21.62 -10.22
C SER A 96 -4.24 20.70 -9.34
N ILE A 97 -4.39 20.81 -8.01
CA ILE A 97 -3.77 19.93 -7.02
C ILE A 97 -4.89 19.21 -6.27
N VAL A 98 -5.08 17.93 -6.58
CA VAL A 98 -6.09 17.08 -5.94
C VAL A 98 -5.52 16.51 -4.66
N LEU A 99 -6.16 16.82 -3.54
CA LEU A 99 -5.83 16.28 -2.23
C LEU A 99 -6.81 15.16 -1.88
N SER A 100 -6.29 14.04 -1.41
CA SER A 100 -7.07 12.89 -0.93
C SER A 100 -6.35 12.25 0.26
N SER A 101 -6.93 11.29 0.90
CA SER A 101 -6.51 10.62 2.14
C SER A 101 -7.38 11.01 3.33
N ASP A 102 -8.46 10.25 3.54
CA ASP A 102 -9.38 10.35 4.69
C ASP A 102 -9.83 11.79 5.05
N LEU A 103 -10.06 12.61 4.01
CA LEU A 103 -10.44 14.00 4.19
C LEU A 103 -11.86 14.13 4.76
N ASP A 104 -12.00 15.05 5.71
CA ASP A 104 -13.26 15.57 6.24
C ASP A 104 -13.17 17.10 6.41
N GLU A 105 -14.21 17.73 6.91
CA GLU A 105 -14.28 19.18 7.08
C GLU A 105 -13.18 19.72 8.02
N LEU A 106 -12.78 18.95 9.03
CA LEU A 106 -11.74 19.37 9.98
C LEU A 106 -10.36 19.30 9.34
N ASN A 107 -10.08 18.22 8.62
CA ASN A 107 -8.82 18.06 7.90
C ASN A 107 -8.66 19.12 6.81
N ILE A 108 -9.71 19.40 6.06
CA ILE A 108 -9.71 20.46 5.04
C ILE A 108 -9.47 21.84 5.68
N TRP A 109 -10.14 22.13 6.79
CA TRP A 109 -9.91 23.38 7.53
C TRP A 109 -8.46 23.49 8.02
N GLN A 110 -7.91 22.42 8.59
CA GLN A 110 -6.53 22.40 9.05
C GLN A 110 -5.53 22.60 7.91
N ILE A 111 -5.72 21.92 6.78
CA ILE A 111 -4.88 22.07 5.58
C ILE A 111 -4.89 23.52 5.11
N LEU A 112 -6.07 24.14 4.99
CA LEU A 112 -6.19 25.54 4.56
C LEU A 112 -5.53 26.51 5.53
N THR A 113 -5.64 26.26 6.84
CA THR A 113 -5.00 27.08 7.88
C THR A 113 -3.47 26.97 7.77
N GLN A 114 -2.93 25.76 7.67
CA GLN A 114 -1.49 25.55 7.53
C GLN A 114 -0.96 26.17 6.23
N ILE A 115 -1.67 26.05 5.09
CA ILE A 115 -1.29 26.70 3.83
C ILE A 115 -1.22 28.22 4.00
N ALA A 116 -2.15 28.82 4.74
CA ALA A 116 -2.14 30.26 4.99
C ALA A 116 -0.90 30.68 5.81
N ASP A 117 -0.58 29.93 6.85
CA ASP A 117 0.57 30.18 7.71
C ASP A 117 1.90 29.98 6.94
N ASP A 118 2.03 28.89 6.20
CA ASP A 118 3.21 28.59 5.38
C ASP A 118 3.40 29.63 4.25
N ALA A 119 2.30 30.05 3.62
CA ALA A 119 2.34 31.07 2.59
C ALA A 119 2.80 32.44 3.12
N GLU A 120 2.36 32.84 4.32
CA GLU A 120 2.83 34.06 5.00
C GLU A 120 4.34 33.99 5.27
N LEU A 121 4.83 32.83 5.79
CA LEU A 121 6.25 32.63 6.05
C LEU A 121 7.12 32.69 4.79
N LEU A 122 6.61 32.17 3.68
CA LEU A 122 7.30 32.09 2.40
C LEU A 122 7.11 33.34 1.52
N GLY A 123 6.21 34.25 1.89
CA GLY A 123 5.89 35.44 1.13
C GLY A 123 5.17 35.16 -0.20
N ILE A 124 4.31 34.12 -0.24
CA ILE A 124 3.56 33.68 -1.41
C ILE A 124 2.05 33.87 -1.20
N ASP A 125 1.25 33.83 -2.28
CA ASP A 125 -0.19 34.02 -2.21
C ASP A 125 -0.94 32.73 -1.85
N ALA A 126 -1.37 32.59 -0.59
CA ALA A 126 -2.18 31.47 -0.11
C ALA A 126 -3.51 31.30 -0.89
N VAL A 127 -4.10 32.41 -1.35
CA VAL A 127 -5.37 32.38 -2.09
C VAL A 127 -5.18 31.74 -3.46
N SER A 128 -4.07 32.05 -4.13
CA SER A 128 -3.69 31.43 -5.40
C SER A 128 -3.56 29.91 -5.26
N ILE A 129 -2.84 29.43 -4.24
CA ILE A 129 -2.70 27.99 -3.96
C ILE A 129 -4.06 27.37 -3.66
N SER A 130 -4.82 27.95 -2.73
CA SER A 130 -6.11 27.41 -2.29
C SER A 130 -7.14 27.27 -3.43
N LYS A 131 -7.12 28.14 -4.43
CA LYS A 131 -8.00 28.07 -5.60
C LYS A 131 -7.70 26.88 -6.53
N ARG A 132 -6.49 26.33 -6.47
CA ARG A 132 -6.07 25.18 -7.27
C ARG A 132 -6.41 23.84 -6.60
N LEU A 133 -6.79 23.87 -5.31
CA LEU A 133 -7.05 22.67 -4.55
C LEU A 133 -8.41 22.06 -4.89
N VAL A 134 -8.39 20.75 -5.10
CA VAL A 134 -9.59 19.92 -5.28
C VAL A 134 -9.55 18.83 -4.22
N TYR A 135 -10.66 18.60 -3.52
CA TYR A 135 -10.71 17.69 -2.38
C TYR A 135 -11.44 16.41 -2.71
N GLY A 136 -10.74 15.27 -2.61
CA GLY A 136 -11.31 13.93 -2.73
C GLY A 136 -11.85 13.45 -1.39
N VAL A 137 -13.12 13.72 -1.09
CA VAL A 137 -13.79 13.27 0.13
C VAL A 137 -14.53 11.98 -0.17
N GLY A 138 -14.10 10.87 0.41
CA GLY A 138 -14.65 9.52 0.18
C GLY A 138 -15.34 8.95 1.41
N THR A 139 -14.61 8.11 2.15
CA THR A 139 -15.12 7.36 3.31
C THR A 139 -15.87 8.23 4.31
N ARG A 140 -15.31 9.39 4.67
CA ARG A 140 -15.89 10.31 5.66
C ARG A 140 -17.22 10.92 5.24
N LEU A 141 -17.52 10.96 3.95
CA LEU A 141 -18.79 11.48 3.45
C LEU A 141 -19.97 10.52 3.68
N ILE A 142 -19.69 9.20 3.68
CA ILE A 142 -20.71 8.15 3.60
C ILE A 142 -20.80 7.33 4.90
N THR A 143 -19.71 7.24 5.67
CA THR A 143 -19.62 6.39 6.86
C THR A 143 -19.83 7.19 8.15
N SER A 144 -20.10 6.45 9.24
CA SER A 144 -20.19 7.01 10.59
C SER A 144 -18.84 7.53 11.07
N HIS A 145 -18.87 8.48 12.02
CA HIS A 145 -17.69 8.96 12.72
C HIS A 145 -16.96 7.82 13.46
N GLY A 146 -15.63 7.88 13.54
CA GLY A 146 -14.80 6.86 14.16
C GLY A 146 -14.44 5.74 13.20
N SER A 147 -14.63 4.48 13.59
CA SER A 147 -14.29 3.31 12.78
C SER A 147 -15.43 2.94 11.82
N GLY A 148 -15.70 3.81 10.86
CA GLY A 148 -16.80 3.64 9.91
C GLY A 148 -16.56 2.60 8.82
N ALA A 149 -15.35 2.04 8.70
CA ALA A 149 -14.99 1.06 7.67
C ALA A 149 -14.17 -0.09 8.26
N LEU A 150 -14.23 -1.26 7.61
CA LEU A 150 -13.42 -2.43 7.98
C LEU A 150 -11.95 -2.30 7.57
N ASN A 151 -11.55 -1.21 6.94
CA ASN A 151 -10.18 -0.89 6.54
C ASN A 151 -9.51 -1.98 5.68
N GLY A 152 -10.28 -2.61 4.79
CA GLY A 152 -9.73 -3.53 3.80
C GLY A 152 -8.80 -2.79 2.84
N VAL A 153 -7.61 -3.35 2.58
CA VAL A 153 -6.61 -2.77 1.69
C VAL A 153 -6.19 -3.79 0.64
N TYR A 154 -6.20 -3.36 -0.62
CA TYR A 154 -5.63 -4.10 -1.73
C TYR A 154 -4.38 -3.38 -2.25
N LYS A 155 -3.24 -4.05 -2.24
CA LYS A 155 -1.95 -3.49 -2.68
C LYS A 155 -1.28 -4.43 -3.67
N LEU A 156 -0.72 -3.87 -4.75
CA LEU A 156 0.14 -4.61 -5.65
C LEU A 156 1.45 -4.95 -4.91
N VAL A 157 1.85 -6.23 -4.95
CA VAL A 157 3.05 -6.72 -4.26
C VAL A 157 3.96 -7.55 -5.17
N GLY A 158 3.54 -7.82 -6.39
CA GLY A 158 4.34 -8.51 -7.40
C GLY A 158 3.63 -8.54 -8.75
N ILE A 159 4.41 -8.71 -9.80
CA ILE A 159 3.96 -8.79 -11.19
C ILE A 159 4.61 -10.02 -11.80
N GLU A 160 3.84 -10.83 -12.49
CA GLU A 160 4.34 -11.91 -13.34
C GLU A 160 4.70 -11.34 -14.71
N ASN A 161 5.94 -11.53 -15.14
CA ASN A 161 6.39 -11.12 -16.46
C ASN A 161 5.88 -12.09 -17.55
N ARG A 162 6.19 -11.81 -18.82
CA ARG A 162 5.75 -12.65 -19.94
C ARG A 162 6.39 -14.04 -19.95
N ASP A 163 7.50 -14.21 -19.27
CA ASP A 163 8.25 -15.46 -19.19
C ASP A 163 7.80 -16.31 -17.98
N GLY A 164 6.85 -15.82 -17.18
CA GLY A 164 6.30 -16.49 -15.99
C GLY A 164 7.06 -16.20 -14.70
N ASP A 165 8.08 -15.32 -14.73
CA ASP A 165 8.83 -14.94 -13.55
C ASP A 165 8.13 -13.84 -12.77
N TRP A 166 8.16 -13.94 -11.45
CA TRP A 166 7.56 -12.96 -10.55
C TRP A 166 8.56 -11.89 -10.14
N THR A 167 8.27 -10.64 -10.52
CA THR A 167 9.00 -9.46 -10.04
C THR A 167 8.28 -8.88 -8.83
N PRO A 168 8.91 -8.75 -7.66
CA PRO A 168 8.29 -8.14 -6.49
C PRO A 168 8.08 -6.65 -6.72
N ALA A 169 6.94 -6.13 -6.22
CA ALA A 169 6.61 -4.71 -6.25
C ALA A 169 6.38 -4.19 -4.82
N ILE A 170 6.78 -2.95 -4.56
CA ILE A 170 6.62 -2.30 -3.27
C ILE A 170 6.14 -0.86 -3.45
N LYS A 171 5.27 -0.40 -2.54
CA LYS A 171 4.95 1.02 -2.37
C LYS A 171 5.77 1.56 -1.20
N ILE A 172 6.49 2.65 -1.42
CA ILE A 172 7.15 3.39 -0.34
C ILE A 172 6.13 4.33 0.31
N SER A 173 6.26 4.53 1.61
CA SER A 173 5.44 5.45 2.39
C SER A 173 6.26 5.98 3.55
N GLU A 174 6.05 7.25 3.92
CA GLU A 174 6.65 7.84 5.12
C GLU A 174 6.19 7.12 6.40
N ASP A 175 4.98 6.53 6.39
CA ASP A 175 4.50 5.66 7.46
C ASP A 175 4.96 4.21 7.21
N PRO A 176 5.91 3.69 8.00
CA PRO A 176 6.40 2.31 7.84
C PRO A 176 5.30 1.25 7.95
N GLY A 177 4.22 1.55 8.67
CA GLY A 177 3.05 0.66 8.80
C GLY A 177 2.24 0.53 7.51
N LYS A 178 2.39 1.48 6.58
CA LYS A 178 1.72 1.48 5.28
C LYS A 178 2.55 0.86 4.15
N VAL A 179 3.82 0.52 4.41
CA VAL A 179 4.69 -0.15 3.43
C VAL A 179 4.31 -1.62 3.35
N PRO A 180 3.80 -2.12 2.20
CA PRO A 180 3.40 -3.51 2.05
C PRO A 180 4.61 -4.46 2.06
N LEU A 181 4.35 -5.72 2.39
CA LEU A 181 5.33 -6.78 2.20
C LEU A 181 5.36 -7.18 0.72
N PRO A 182 6.52 -7.13 0.04
CA PRO A 182 6.64 -7.43 -1.38
C PRO A 182 6.56 -8.92 -1.69
N GLY A 183 6.32 -9.25 -2.97
CA GLY A 183 6.37 -10.60 -3.50
C GLY A 183 5.12 -11.46 -3.20
N ARG A 184 5.07 -12.65 -3.81
CA ARG A 184 4.06 -13.66 -3.54
C ARG A 184 4.37 -14.32 -2.20
N LYS A 185 3.43 -14.27 -1.26
CA LYS A 185 3.65 -14.68 0.14
C LYS A 185 2.81 -15.88 0.52
N ALA A 186 3.29 -16.60 1.54
CA ALA A 186 2.55 -17.57 2.31
C ALA A 186 2.56 -17.22 3.79
N VAL A 187 1.58 -17.66 4.53
CA VAL A 187 1.48 -17.50 5.98
C VAL A 187 1.36 -18.87 6.61
N TRP A 188 2.25 -19.18 7.51
CA TRP A 188 2.23 -20.43 8.27
C TRP A 188 1.98 -20.16 9.74
N ARG A 189 1.01 -20.87 10.32
CA ARG A 189 0.78 -20.88 11.76
C ARG A 189 1.56 -22.01 12.41
N LEU A 190 2.30 -21.67 13.45
CA LEU A 190 3.14 -22.59 14.18
C LEU A 190 2.50 -22.90 15.53
N TYR A 191 2.44 -24.19 15.85
CA TYR A 191 1.84 -24.69 17.08
C TYR A 191 2.91 -25.30 17.97
N ASP A 192 2.82 -25.04 19.27
CA ASP A 192 3.71 -25.64 20.28
C ASP A 192 3.35 -27.10 20.58
N GLN A 193 4.09 -27.73 21.48
CA GLN A 193 3.88 -29.12 21.89
C GLN A 193 2.54 -29.35 22.61
N ARG A 194 1.85 -28.29 23.05
CA ARG A 194 0.49 -28.34 23.64
C ARG A 194 -0.59 -28.21 22.59
N GLY A 195 -0.26 -27.96 21.33
CA GLY A 195 -1.19 -27.67 20.26
C GLY A 195 -1.74 -26.23 20.26
N ALA A 196 -1.13 -25.32 21.04
CA ALA A 196 -1.48 -23.92 21.02
C ALA A 196 -0.74 -23.17 19.90
N ALA A 197 -1.46 -22.31 19.18
CA ALA A 197 -0.86 -21.44 18.18
C ALA A 197 -0.02 -20.36 18.87
N ILE A 198 1.25 -20.26 18.49
CA ILE A 198 2.22 -19.37 19.14
C ILE A 198 2.73 -18.24 18.27
N VAL A 199 2.77 -18.43 16.94
CA VAL A 199 3.25 -17.42 16.00
C VAL A 199 2.71 -17.69 14.59
N ASP A 200 2.37 -16.63 13.87
CA ASP A 200 2.16 -16.67 12.42
C ASP A 200 3.43 -16.18 11.73
N LEU A 201 4.01 -17.03 10.88
CA LEU A 201 5.22 -16.74 10.11
C LEU A 201 4.85 -16.40 8.67
N ILE A 202 5.24 -15.21 8.21
CA ILE A 202 5.04 -14.74 6.84
C ILE A 202 6.35 -14.87 6.08
N GLY A 203 6.35 -15.54 4.95
CA GLY A 203 7.51 -15.70 4.06
C GLY A 203 7.09 -15.64 2.60
N LEU A 204 8.06 -15.82 1.69
CA LEU A 204 7.75 -16.00 0.27
C LEU A 204 7.12 -17.37 0.04
N ALA A 205 6.24 -17.49 -0.94
CA ALA A 205 5.45 -18.70 -1.16
C ALA A 205 6.29 -19.92 -1.59
N ASP A 206 7.52 -19.70 -2.03
CA ASP A 206 8.50 -20.73 -2.39
C ASP A 206 9.42 -21.15 -1.24
N GLU A 207 9.25 -20.55 -0.04
CA GLU A 207 10.04 -20.92 1.13
C GLU A 207 9.47 -22.14 1.85
N GLU A 208 10.37 -22.95 2.42
CA GLU A 208 10.03 -23.98 3.38
C GLU A 208 10.13 -23.37 4.81
N PRO A 209 9.03 -23.29 5.55
CA PRO A 209 9.08 -22.72 6.90
C PRO A 209 9.84 -23.63 7.83
N LEU A 210 10.77 -23.06 8.60
CA LEU A 210 11.60 -23.81 9.58
C LEU A 210 12.38 -24.99 8.97
N ALA A 211 13.01 -24.77 7.82
CA ALA A 211 13.90 -25.74 7.21
C ALA A 211 15.11 -26.11 8.13
N ASP A 212 15.55 -25.13 8.93
CA ASP A 212 16.66 -25.27 9.86
C ASP A 212 16.18 -25.64 11.28
N GLU A 213 17.07 -26.25 12.09
CA GLU A 213 16.82 -26.54 13.51
C GLU A 213 16.55 -25.27 14.32
N VAL A 214 17.18 -24.16 13.93
CA VAL A 214 17.05 -22.84 14.55
C VAL A 214 16.84 -21.79 13.47
N THR A 215 15.70 -21.14 13.50
CA THR A 215 15.34 -20.12 12.51
C THR A 215 15.25 -18.74 13.17
N VAL A 216 15.94 -17.76 12.59
CA VAL A 216 15.80 -16.35 12.97
C VAL A 216 14.62 -15.76 12.21
N VAL A 217 13.73 -15.09 12.95
CA VAL A 217 12.56 -14.41 12.41
C VAL A 217 12.54 -12.95 12.85
N HIS A 218 11.93 -12.10 12.05
CA HIS A 218 12.00 -10.65 12.19
C HIS A 218 10.62 -10.06 12.49
N HIS A 219 10.58 -8.99 13.28
CA HIS A 219 9.32 -8.28 13.54
C HIS A 219 8.87 -7.51 12.28
N PRO A 220 7.58 -7.54 11.90
CA PRO A 220 7.10 -6.90 10.67
C PRO A 220 7.28 -5.37 10.62
N SER A 221 7.23 -4.70 11.78
CA SER A 221 7.18 -3.23 11.87
C SER A 221 8.36 -2.60 12.62
N HIS A 222 9.25 -3.42 13.20
CA HIS A 222 10.36 -2.90 14.01
C HIS A 222 11.67 -3.55 13.60
N ASP A 223 12.55 -2.77 13.00
CA ASP A 223 13.89 -3.22 12.65
C ASP A 223 14.71 -3.53 13.89
N GLY A 224 15.53 -4.57 13.81
CA GLY A 224 16.43 -4.98 14.88
C GLY A 224 15.81 -5.83 16.00
N ILE A 225 14.49 -6.07 15.98
CA ILE A 225 13.84 -7.02 16.88
C ILE A 225 13.76 -8.38 16.19
N ASN A 226 14.67 -9.27 16.56
CA ASN A 226 14.73 -10.62 16.04
C ASN A 226 14.32 -11.61 17.12
N GLN A 227 13.62 -12.66 16.72
CA GLN A 227 13.29 -13.80 17.56
C GLN A 227 13.91 -15.06 16.98
N VAL A 228 14.07 -16.04 17.83
CA VAL A 228 14.61 -17.35 17.44
C VAL A 228 13.54 -18.40 17.68
N ILE A 229 13.20 -19.15 16.64
CA ILE A 229 12.29 -20.29 16.71
C ILE A 229 13.14 -21.55 16.57
N ARG A 230 12.98 -22.48 17.54
CA ARG A 230 13.61 -23.79 17.46
C ARG A 230 12.62 -24.79 16.90
N ARG A 231 13.02 -25.53 15.89
CA ARG A 231 12.17 -26.55 15.25
C ARG A 231 11.63 -27.59 16.24
N ALA A 232 12.43 -27.93 17.25
CA ALA A 232 12.03 -28.86 18.32
C ALA A 232 10.87 -28.38 19.18
N ASP A 233 10.63 -27.06 19.27
CA ASP A 233 9.54 -26.48 20.07
C ASP A 233 8.20 -26.51 19.30
N ILE A 234 8.22 -26.82 18.00
CA ILE A 234 7.07 -26.81 17.11
C ILE A 234 6.55 -28.22 16.87
N SER A 235 5.30 -28.47 17.25
CA SER A 235 4.61 -29.73 17.01
C SER A 235 4.01 -29.83 15.61
N HIS A 236 3.46 -28.72 15.11
CA HIS A 236 2.72 -28.66 13.86
C HIS A 236 2.89 -27.29 13.17
N ILE A 237 2.89 -27.30 11.84
CA ILE A 237 2.92 -26.12 10.98
C ILE A 237 1.72 -26.21 10.03
N GLU A 238 0.88 -25.19 10.03
CA GLU A 238 -0.31 -25.11 9.19
C GLU A 238 -0.18 -23.96 8.19
N LEU A 239 -0.36 -24.23 6.90
CA LEU A 239 -0.48 -23.18 5.88
C LEU A 239 -1.87 -22.57 5.99
N LEU A 240 -1.93 -21.25 6.25
CA LEU A 240 -3.20 -20.53 6.46
C LEU A 240 -3.90 -20.08 5.17
N HIS A 241 -3.35 -20.40 4.01
CA HIS A 241 -3.98 -20.05 2.74
C HIS A 241 -5.09 -21.05 2.40
N ASP A 242 -6.30 -20.51 2.31
CA ASP A 242 -7.48 -21.23 1.83
C ASP A 242 -8.14 -20.42 0.72
N THR A 243 -8.48 -21.08 -0.38
CA THR A 243 -9.14 -20.41 -1.51
C THR A 243 -10.62 -20.27 -1.19
N VAL A 244 -11.02 -19.07 -0.75
CA VAL A 244 -12.42 -18.76 -0.40
C VAL A 244 -13.25 -18.49 -1.67
N PHE A 245 -12.66 -17.79 -2.64
CA PHE A 245 -13.25 -17.49 -3.94
C PHE A 245 -12.17 -17.57 -5.02
N GLY A 246 -12.59 -18.00 -6.20
CA GLY A 246 -11.75 -17.96 -7.38
C GLY A 246 -11.37 -19.35 -7.88
N THR A 247 -10.96 -19.34 -9.09
CA THR A 247 -10.48 -20.46 -9.84
C THR A 247 -9.04 -20.18 -10.21
N ASP A 248 -8.26 -21.20 -10.37
CA ASP A 248 -6.92 -21.06 -10.93
C ASP A 248 -7.04 -20.48 -12.33
N ILE A 249 -6.69 -19.18 -12.48
CA ILE A 249 -6.76 -18.46 -13.75
C ILE A 249 -5.80 -19.03 -14.81
N ASN A 250 -4.85 -19.88 -14.39
CA ASN A 250 -3.89 -20.55 -15.27
C ASN A 250 -4.34 -21.98 -15.64
N ALA A 251 -5.52 -22.43 -15.20
CA ALA A 251 -6.03 -23.74 -15.57
C ALA A 251 -6.37 -23.80 -17.07
N ALA A 252 -5.82 -24.78 -17.77
CA ALA A 252 -6.06 -25.02 -19.21
C ALA A 252 -7.51 -25.45 -19.55
N SER A 253 -8.39 -25.55 -18.56
CA SER A 253 -9.83 -25.84 -18.70
C SER A 253 -10.66 -24.77 -18.01
N PRO A 254 -11.90 -24.50 -18.47
CA PRO A 254 -12.77 -23.58 -17.74
C PRO A 254 -12.92 -24.08 -16.30
N PRO A 255 -12.73 -23.16 -15.34
CA PRO A 255 -12.75 -23.55 -13.93
C PRO A 255 -14.11 -24.16 -13.56
N PRO A 256 -14.12 -25.13 -12.63
CA PRO A 256 -15.39 -25.58 -12.04
C PRO A 256 -16.09 -24.38 -11.40
N PRO A 257 -17.41 -24.38 -11.34
CA PRO A 257 -18.14 -23.32 -10.63
C PRO A 257 -17.60 -23.23 -9.21
N PRO A 258 -17.42 -22.01 -8.67
CA PRO A 258 -16.94 -21.84 -7.31
C PRO A 258 -17.84 -22.62 -6.34
N PRO A 259 -17.29 -23.24 -5.29
CA PRO A 259 -18.11 -23.88 -4.27
C PRO A 259 -19.11 -22.85 -3.71
N PRO A 260 -20.28 -23.30 -3.27
CA PRO A 260 -21.23 -22.39 -2.64
C PRO A 260 -20.57 -21.68 -1.46
N PRO A 261 -20.85 -20.39 -1.25
CA PRO A 261 -20.27 -19.68 -0.11
C PRO A 261 -20.65 -20.38 1.20
N PRO A 262 -19.73 -20.45 2.17
CA PRO A 262 -20.02 -21.05 3.46
C PRO A 262 -21.18 -20.32 4.14
N THR A 263 -21.99 -21.04 4.89
CA THR A 263 -23.06 -20.46 5.70
C THR A 263 -22.48 -19.63 6.87
N ILE A 264 -23.31 -18.75 7.44
CA ILE A 264 -22.91 -17.95 8.62
C ILE A 264 -22.53 -18.86 9.80
N ASP A 265 -23.24 -19.99 9.96
CA ASP A 265 -22.95 -20.92 11.05
C ASP A 265 -21.62 -21.62 10.85
N GLU A 266 -21.29 -22.06 9.64
CA GLU A 266 -19.98 -22.64 9.30
C GLU A 266 -18.84 -21.64 9.52
N LEU A 267 -19.04 -20.37 9.13
CA LEU A 267 -18.06 -19.31 9.39
C LEU A 267 -17.88 -19.02 10.89
N ALA A 268 -18.98 -19.02 11.65
CA ALA A 268 -18.96 -18.82 13.09
C ALA A 268 -18.28 -19.99 13.82
N GLU A 269 -18.52 -21.23 13.38
CA GLU A 269 -17.86 -22.42 13.93
C GLU A 269 -16.36 -22.42 13.63
N ARG A 270 -15.96 -22.11 12.40
CA ARG A 270 -14.55 -21.93 12.00
C ARG A 270 -13.87 -20.87 12.85
N CYS A 271 -14.51 -19.71 13.01
CA CYS A 271 -13.97 -18.62 13.84
C CYS A 271 -13.74 -19.05 15.30
N ARG A 272 -14.72 -19.77 15.90
CA ARG A 272 -14.57 -20.29 17.27
C ARG A 272 -13.42 -21.29 17.37
N ALA A 273 -13.34 -22.23 16.43
CA ALA A 273 -12.28 -23.22 16.38
C ALA A 273 -10.89 -22.58 16.27
N ASP A 274 -10.74 -21.55 15.44
CA ASP A 274 -9.48 -20.81 15.30
C ASP A 274 -9.10 -20.04 16.57
N VAL A 275 -10.08 -19.41 17.24
CA VAL A 275 -9.85 -18.73 18.52
C VAL A 275 -9.47 -19.73 19.61
N ASP A 276 -10.06 -20.91 19.64
CA ASP A 276 -9.78 -21.92 20.66
C ASP A 276 -8.37 -22.52 20.55
N ARG A 277 -7.73 -22.44 19.39
CA ARG A 277 -6.33 -22.82 19.19
C ARG A 277 -5.33 -21.80 19.72
N LEU A 278 -5.75 -20.56 20.02
CA LEU A 278 -4.85 -19.53 20.57
C LEU A 278 -4.57 -19.82 22.05
N ASP A 279 -3.34 -19.46 22.48
CA ASP A 279 -2.98 -19.53 23.91
C ASP A 279 -3.93 -18.70 24.77
N ILE A 280 -4.24 -19.21 25.97
CA ILE A 280 -5.17 -18.55 26.88
C ILE A 280 -4.75 -17.13 27.26
N GLY A 281 -3.44 -16.87 27.27
CA GLY A 281 -2.90 -15.53 27.51
C GLY A 281 -3.29 -14.53 26.42
N VAL A 282 -3.41 -14.97 25.16
CA VAL A 282 -3.84 -14.16 24.03
C VAL A 282 -5.37 -13.92 24.08
N ARG A 283 -6.14 -14.90 24.54
CA ARG A 283 -7.61 -14.84 24.61
C ARG A 283 -8.18 -14.06 25.79
N ARG A 284 -7.34 -13.58 26.71
CA ARG A 284 -7.80 -12.83 27.88
C ARG A 284 -8.50 -11.53 27.48
N LEU A 285 -9.62 -11.21 28.14
CA LEU A 285 -10.33 -9.94 27.94
C LEU A 285 -9.59 -8.74 28.52
N VAL A 286 -8.84 -8.96 29.61
CA VAL A 286 -8.08 -7.90 30.30
C VAL A 286 -6.60 -8.17 30.11
N ASN A 287 -5.88 -7.18 29.62
CA ASN A 287 -4.45 -7.23 29.37
C ASN A 287 -4.01 -8.49 28.60
N PRO A 288 -4.53 -8.74 27.37
CA PRO A 288 -4.16 -9.89 26.57
C PRO A 288 -2.70 -9.83 26.18
N HIS A 289 -2.05 -10.99 26.07
CA HIS A 289 -0.76 -11.07 25.43
C HIS A 289 -0.89 -10.75 23.93
N ARG A 290 0.07 -10.03 23.38
CA ARG A 290 0.16 -9.86 21.93
C ARG A 290 0.49 -11.20 21.28
N TYR A 291 -0.33 -11.55 20.28
CA TYR A 291 -0.01 -12.67 19.41
C TYR A 291 1.15 -12.29 18.48
N HIS A 292 2.09 -13.20 18.29
CA HIS A 292 3.28 -12.95 17.52
C HIS A 292 3.02 -13.16 16.02
N VAL A 293 3.41 -12.17 15.22
CA VAL A 293 3.53 -12.27 13.76
C VAL A 293 4.96 -11.93 13.41
N SER A 294 5.59 -12.76 12.62
CA SER A 294 7.00 -12.63 12.27
C SER A 294 7.22 -12.83 10.77
N LEU A 295 8.33 -12.30 10.25
CA LEU A 295 8.76 -12.47 8.88
C LEU A 295 9.93 -13.46 8.82
N THR A 296 10.00 -14.25 7.74
CA THR A 296 11.23 -14.99 7.41
C THR A 296 12.36 -14.02 7.08
N SER A 297 13.60 -14.44 7.27
CA SER A 297 14.77 -13.63 6.94
C SER A 297 14.80 -13.26 5.45
N LYS A 298 14.40 -14.17 4.55
CA LYS A 298 14.38 -13.93 3.10
C LYS A 298 13.39 -12.81 2.74
N LEU A 299 12.16 -12.84 3.28
CA LEU A 299 11.17 -11.79 3.04
C LEU A 299 11.58 -10.45 3.66
N TYR A 300 12.15 -10.48 4.88
CA TYR A 300 12.66 -9.29 5.55
C TYR A 300 13.76 -8.59 4.75
N GLU A 301 14.77 -9.34 4.28
CA GLU A 301 15.86 -8.78 3.46
C GLU A 301 15.37 -8.30 2.10
N LEU A 302 14.45 -9.03 1.45
CA LEU A 302 13.83 -8.57 0.20
C LEU A 302 13.14 -7.21 0.38
N ARG A 303 12.33 -7.05 1.44
CA ARG A 303 11.67 -5.78 1.74
C ARG A 303 12.69 -4.67 1.96
N LYS A 304 13.74 -4.94 2.73
CA LYS A 304 14.79 -3.95 3.05
C LYS A 304 15.55 -3.50 1.81
N THR A 305 15.90 -4.43 0.92
CA THR A 305 16.56 -4.13 -0.34
C THR A 305 15.68 -3.24 -1.22
N LEU A 306 14.42 -3.61 -1.44
CA LEU A 306 13.51 -2.84 -2.29
C LEU A 306 13.20 -1.45 -1.73
N VAL A 307 13.16 -1.28 -0.41
CA VAL A 307 13.02 0.05 0.21
C VAL A 307 14.28 0.88 -0.02
N ALA A 308 15.47 0.29 0.10
CA ALA A 308 16.73 1.00 -0.14
C ALA A 308 16.92 1.38 -1.62
N ASP A 309 16.52 0.51 -2.54
CA ASP A 309 16.63 0.75 -3.99
C ASP A 309 15.66 1.84 -4.50
N ALA A 310 14.60 2.12 -3.73
CA ALA A 310 13.59 3.10 -4.08
C ALA A 310 13.78 4.47 -3.39
N GLN A 311 14.81 4.60 -2.53
CA GLN A 311 15.23 5.86 -1.90
C GLN A 311 16.42 6.48 -2.65
#